data_685ccae1a66d902afbd957cd22b89c85
#
_entry.id   685ccae1a66d902afbd957cd22b89c85
#
_cell.length_a   1.000
_cell.length_b   1.000
_cell.length_c   1.000
_cell.angle_alpha   90.00
_cell.angle_beta   90.00
_cell.angle_gamma   90.00
#
_symmetry.space_group_name_H-M   'P 1'
#
loop_
_entity.id
_entity.type
_entity.pdbx_description
1 polymer ?
#
loop_
_entity_poly.entity_id
_entity_poly.type
_entity_poly.pdbx_seq_one_letter_code
_entity_poly.pdbx_strand_id
1 'polypeptide(L)'
;MFRENLRDLIDFKGLRTKELSALTKINKRTIDSYLDNRAVIPNAEVAVKLAKALGTTVEFLVTGEDSANPEQKIYSDFDTYRKYKKIVNELDTLSPDLLESIETMIHSAAEITKKEK
;
A
#
# COMPACT_ATOMS: atom_id res chain seq x y z
N MET A 1 3.57 0.66 -12.16
CA MET A 1 4.64 -0.35 -12.28
C MET A 1 4.44 -1.45 -11.27
N PHE A 2 4.67 -2.67 -11.66
CA PHE A 2 4.38 -3.83 -10.81
C PHE A 2 5.13 -3.77 -9.46
N ARG A 3 6.42 -3.49 -9.49
CA ARG A 3 7.24 -3.46 -8.26
C ARG A 3 6.69 -2.47 -7.24
N GLU A 4 6.42 -1.25 -7.65
CA GLU A 4 5.93 -0.20 -6.78
C GLU A 4 4.52 -0.51 -6.26
N ASN A 5 3.65 -0.99 -7.13
CA ASN A 5 2.29 -1.35 -6.74
C ASN A 5 2.28 -2.51 -5.73
N LEU A 6 3.10 -3.51 -5.96
CA LEU A 6 3.23 -4.64 -5.04
C LEU A 6 3.77 -4.19 -3.68
N ARG A 7 4.84 -3.39 -3.67
CA ARG A 7 5.44 -2.90 -2.43
C ARG A 7 4.46 -2.04 -1.65
N ASP A 8 3.81 -1.10 -2.32
CA ASP A 8 2.85 -0.21 -1.66
C ASP A 8 1.69 -0.98 -1.06
N LEU A 9 1.19 -1.99 -1.76
CA LEU A 9 0.08 -2.79 -1.26
C LEU A 9 0.49 -3.68 -0.08
N ILE A 10 1.68 -4.26 -0.12
CA ILE A 10 2.23 -5.03 1.00
C ILE A 10 2.35 -4.13 2.23
N ASP A 11 2.90 -2.94 2.06
CA ASP A 11 3.07 -1.97 3.16
C ASP A 11 1.70 -1.53 3.70
N PHE A 12 0.74 -1.25 2.82
CA PHE A 12 -0.61 -0.86 3.21
C PHE A 12 -1.30 -1.96 4.03
N LYS A 13 -1.13 -3.22 3.63
CA LYS A 13 -1.72 -4.36 4.34
C LYS A 13 -0.95 -4.71 5.63
N GLY A 14 0.21 -4.09 5.85
CA GLY A 14 1.04 -4.39 7.01
C GLY A 14 1.65 -5.77 7.00
N LEU A 15 1.83 -6.36 5.81
CA LEU A 15 2.41 -7.68 5.67
C LEU A 15 3.94 -7.61 5.54
N ARG A 16 4.60 -8.68 5.97
CA ARG A 16 6.01 -8.87 5.71
C ARG A 16 6.15 -9.83 4.53
N THR A 17 7.28 -9.74 3.82
CA THR A 17 7.54 -10.66 2.70
C THR A 17 7.52 -12.12 3.15
N LYS A 18 7.96 -12.40 4.36
CA LYS A 18 7.91 -13.73 4.97
C LYS A 18 6.46 -14.23 5.11
N GLU A 19 5.56 -13.35 5.54
CA GLU A 19 4.14 -13.70 5.68
C GLU A 19 3.49 -13.93 4.31
N LEU A 20 3.81 -13.09 3.34
CA LEU A 20 3.32 -13.25 1.98
C LEU A 20 3.82 -14.57 1.37
N SER A 21 5.08 -14.92 1.62
CA SER A 21 5.64 -16.21 1.20
C SER A 21 4.84 -17.37 1.79
N ALA A 22 4.50 -17.31 3.06
CA ALA A 22 3.72 -18.35 3.72
C ALA A 22 2.32 -18.47 3.12
N LEU A 23 1.67 -17.35 2.83
CA LEU A 23 0.31 -17.33 2.26
C LEU A 23 0.27 -17.86 0.83
N THR A 24 1.26 -17.52 0.02
CA THR A 24 1.27 -17.84 -1.41
C THR A 24 2.04 -19.12 -1.72
N LYS A 25 2.84 -19.60 -0.77
CA LYS A 25 3.79 -20.72 -0.97
C LYS A 25 4.85 -20.40 -2.03
N ILE A 26 5.09 -19.13 -2.27
CA ILE A 26 6.16 -18.67 -3.15
C ILE A 26 7.39 -18.42 -2.27
N ASN A 27 8.55 -18.86 -2.72
CA ASN A 27 9.81 -18.67 -1.98
C ASN A 27 10.05 -17.18 -1.71
N LYS A 28 10.42 -16.84 -0.47
CA LYS A 28 10.70 -15.45 -0.07
C LYS A 28 11.74 -14.79 -0.98
N ARG A 29 12.77 -15.53 -1.36
CA ARG A 29 13.82 -15.01 -2.26
C ARG A 29 13.23 -14.61 -3.61
N THR A 30 12.25 -15.37 -4.11
CA THR A 30 11.55 -15.06 -5.35
C THR A 30 10.74 -13.77 -5.19
N ILE A 31 10.02 -13.64 -4.08
CA ILE A 31 9.25 -12.42 -3.80
C ILE A 31 10.20 -11.22 -3.69
N ASP A 32 11.33 -11.37 -3.02
CA ASP A 32 12.32 -10.31 -2.91
C ASP A 32 12.79 -9.83 -4.29
N SER A 33 12.90 -10.75 -5.27
CA SER A 33 13.31 -10.39 -6.62
C SER A 33 12.29 -9.50 -7.34
N TYR A 34 11.03 -9.56 -6.94
CA TYR A 34 9.99 -8.69 -7.48
C TYR A 34 10.04 -7.29 -6.86
N LEU A 35 10.60 -7.16 -5.67
CA LEU A 35 10.58 -5.93 -4.88
C LEU A 35 11.89 -5.15 -4.92
N ASP A 36 13.00 -5.81 -5.26
CA ASP A 36 14.32 -5.16 -5.25
C ASP A 36 14.68 -4.57 -6.63
N ASN A 37 15.92 -4.15 -6.78
CA ASN A 37 16.40 -3.49 -8.00
C ASN A 37 16.31 -4.35 -9.25
N ARG A 38 16.19 -5.67 -9.10
CA ARG A 38 16.01 -6.57 -10.24
C ARG A 38 14.66 -6.38 -10.91
N ALA A 39 13.66 -5.96 -10.13
CA ALA A 39 12.30 -5.67 -10.62
C ALA A 39 11.75 -6.78 -11.53
N VAL A 40 11.99 -8.04 -11.14
CA VAL A 40 11.52 -9.18 -11.91
C VAL A 40 9.99 -9.18 -11.92
N ILE A 41 9.40 -9.48 -13.08
CA ILE A 41 7.95 -9.58 -13.23
C ILE A 41 7.56 -11.05 -13.16
N PRO A 42 6.62 -11.44 -12.28
CA PRO A 42 6.22 -12.84 -12.18
C PRO A 42 5.45 -13.31 -13.42
N ASN A 43 5.41 -14.62 -13.61
CA ASN A 43 4.54 -15.18 -14.62
C ASN A 43 3.06 -15.02 -14.19
N ALA A 44 2.14 -15.30 -15.10
CA ALA A 44 0.71 -15.08 -14.85
C ALA A 44 0.17 -15.90 -13.66
N GLU A 45 0.61 -17.13 -13.49
CA GLU A 45 0.14 -17.96 -12.38
C GLU A 45 0.57 -17.39 -11.02
N VAL A 46 1.82 -16.99 -10.92
CA VAL A 46 2.35 -16.38 -9.69
C VAL A 46 1.67 -15.03 -9.43
N ALA A 47 1.44 -14.24 -10.47
CA ALA A 47 0.76 -12.96 -10.34
C ALA A 47 -0.65 -13.14 -9.78
N VAL A 48 -1.39 -14.17 -10.21
CA VAL A 48 -2.72 -14.49 -9.67
C VAL A 48 -2.64 -14.87 -8.20
N LYS A 49 -1.65 -15.67 -7.81
CA LYS A 49 -1.46 -16.06 -6.40
C LYS A 49 -1.21 -14.84 -5.52
N LEU A 50 -0.37 -13.93 -5.98
CA LEU A 50 -0.07 -12.69 -5.25
C LEU A 50 -1.32 -11.82 -5.12
N ALA A 51 -2.06 -11.67 -6.22
CA ALA A 51 -3.28 -10.87 -6.22
C ALA A 51 -4.32 -11.42 -5.23
N LYS A 52 -4.53 -12.72 -5.23
CA LYS A 52 -5.48 -13.36 -4.32
C LYS A 52 -5.06 -13.19 -2.85
N ALA A 53 -3.78 -13.37 -2.55
CA ALA A 53 -3.28 -13.22 -1.19
C ALA A 53 -3.42 -11.79 -0.68
N LEU A 54 -3.31 -10.81 -1.58
CA LEU A 54 -3.40 -9.39 -1.22
C LEU A 54 -4.81 -8.81 -1.37
N GLY A 55 -5.77 -9.62 -1.81
CA GLY A 55 -7.15 -9.16 -1.98
C GLY A 55 -7.32 -8.17 -3.11
N THR A 56 -6.53 -8.33 -4.19
CA THR A 56 -6.55 -7.43 -5.32
C THR A 56 -6.62 -8.22 -6.63
N THR A 57 -6.41 -7.56 -7.76
CA THR A 57 -6.40 -8.16 -9.09
C THR A 57 -5.02 -8.04 -9.72
N VAL A 58 -4.75 -8.89 -10.73
CA VAL A 58 -3.51 -8.80 -11.51
C VAL A 58 -3.44 -7.45 -12.23
N GLU A 59 -4.57 -7.00 -12.77
CA GLU A 59 -4.65 -5.69 -13.44
C GLU A 59 -4.15 -4.58 -12.50
N PHE A 60 -4.65 -4.56 -11.25
CA PHE A 60 -4.23 -3.55 -10.28
C PHE A 60 -2.72 -3.62 -10.00
N LEU A 61 -2.18 -4.81 -9.84
CA LEU A 61 -0.74 -4.97 -9.59
C LEU A 61 0.11 -4.44 -10.75
N VAL A 62 -0.37 -4.60 -11.96
CA VAL A 62 0.38 -4.16 -13.15
C VAL A 62 0.20 -2.68 -13.42
N THR A 63 -1.03 -2.18 -13.37
CA THR A 63 -1.38 -0.82 -13.80
C THR A 63 -1.61 0.16 -12.66
N GLY A 64 -1.88 -0.33 -11.46
CA GLY A 64 -2.27 0.53 -10.33
C GLY A 64 -3.75 0.91 -10.36
N GLU A 65 -4.52 0.36 -11.29
CA GLU A 65 -5.94 0.64 -11.45
C GLU A 65 -6.74 -0.65 -11.61
N ASP A 66 -8.01 -0.62 -11.23
CA ASP A 66 -8.93 -1.75 -11.42
C ASP A 66 -10.21 -1.25 -12.08
N SER A 67 -10.28 -1.46 -13.38
CA SER A 67 -11.44 -1.01 -14.18
C SER A 67 -12.70 -1.84 -13.94
N ALA A 68 -12.55 -3.06 -13.40
CA ALA A 68 -13.68 -3.94 -13.16
C ALA A 68 -14.47 -3.58 -11.90
N ASN A 69 -13.83 -2.97 -10.91
CA ASN A 69 -14.44 -2.62 -9.62
C ASN A 69 -14.00 -1.23 -9.14
N PRO A 70 -14.37 -0.17 -9.88
CA PRO A 70 -13.88 1.19 -9.55
C PRO A 70 -14.40 1.74 -8.22
N GLU A 71 -15.43 1.14 -7.65
CA GLU A 71 -16.06 1.62 -6.42
C GLU A 71 -15.71 0.81 -5.16
N GLN A 72 -14.78 -0.14 -5.25
CA GLN A 72 -14.41 -0.89 -4.06
C GLN A 72 -13.68 0.00 -3.06
N LYS A 73 -14.20 0.02 -1.84
CA LYS A 73 -13.69 0.85 -0.75
C LYS A 73 -12.20 0.63 -0.47
N ILE A 74 -11.74 -0.61 -0.62
CA ILE A 74 -10.33 -0.93 -0.35
C ILE A 74 -9.38 -0.14 -1.27
N TYR A 75 -9.78 0.09 -2.53
CA TYR A 75 -8.96 0.85 -3.45
C TYR A 75 -8.97 2.34 -3.12
N SER A 76 -10.10 2.84 -2.67
CA SER A 76 -10.21 4.23 -2.20
C SER A 76 -9.29 4.48 -1.00
N ASP A 77 -9.29 3.57 -0.01
CA ASP A 77 -8.43 3.68 1.16
C ASP A 77 -6.96 3.55 0.77
N PHE A 78 -6.65 2.66 -0.18
CA PHE A 78 -5.30 2.47 -0.68
C PHE A 78 -4.80 3.72 -1.42
N ASP A 79 -5.64 4.33 -2.25
CA ASP A 79 -5.30 5.57 -2.96
C ASP A 79 -4.99 6.70 -1.96
N THR A 80 -5.79 6.82 -0.90
CA THR A 80 -5.55 7.78 0.16
C THR A 80 -4.22 7.51 0.86
N TYR A 81 -3.93 6.26 1.15
CA TYR A 81 -2.65 5.85 1.74
C TYR A 81 -1.47 6.26 0.85
N ARG A 82 -1.54 5.97 -0.45
CA ARG A 82 -0.46 6.31 -1.38
C ARG A 82 -0.22 7.81 -1.44
N LYS A 83 -1.30 8.58 -1.40
CA LYS A 83 -1.23 10.05 -1.45
C LYS A 83 -0.45 10.63 -0.27
N TYR A 84 -0.64 10.06 0.93
CA TYR A 84 -0.05 10.59 2.15
C TYR A 84 1.06 9.73 2.75
N LYS A 85 1.48 8.71 2.03
CA LYS A 85 2.49 7.75 2.47
C LYS A 85 3.75 8.40 3.04
N LYS A 86 4.28 9.39 2.34
CA LYS A 86 5.49 10.08 2.77
C LYS A 86 5.30 10.77 4.12
N ILE A 87 4.18 11.45 4.27
CA ILE A 87 3.85 12.16 5.51
C ILE A 87 3.65 11.17 6.66
N VAL A 88 2.95 10.07 6.40
CA VAL A 88 2.72 9.03 7.40
C VAL A 88 4.04 8.45 7.91
N ASN A 89 4.96 8.16 7.00
CA ASN A 89 6.27 7.61 7.38
C ASN A 89 7.08 8.61 8.21
N GLU A 90 7.00 9.89 7.89
CA GLU A 90 7.66 10.94 8.66
C GLU A 90 7.06 11.09 10.05
N LEU A 91 5.72 11.01 10.17
CA LEU A 91 5.03 11.07 11.46
C LEU A 91 5.50 9.95 12.41
N ASP A 92 5.78 8.78 11.84
CA ASP A 92 6.20 7.61 12.62
C ASP A 92 7.58 7.81 13.27
N THR A 93 8.37 8.77 12.81
CA THR A 93 9.68 9.10 13.37
C THR A 93 9.63 10.10 14.51
N LEU A 94 8.47 10.71 14.75
CA LEU A 94 8.34 11.79 15.74
C LEU A 94 8.17 11.24 17.15
N SER A 95 8.60 12.02 18.13
CA SER A 95 8.34 11.71 19.53
C SER A 95 6.84 11.80 19.81
N PRO A 96 6.32 11.08 20.83
CA PRO A 96 4.90 11.14 21.18
C PRO A 96 4.38 12.55 21.43
N ASP A 97 5.19 13.40 22.08
CA ASP A 97 4.79 14.78 22.39
C ASP A 97 4.64 15.62 21.12
N LEU A 98 5.59 15.50 20.21
CA LEU A 98 5.53 16.23 18.93
C LEU A 98 4.38 15.72 18.08
N LEU A 99 4.15 14.42 18.06
CA LEU A 99 3.06 13.81 17.32
C LEU A 99 1.70 14.34 17.81
N GLU A 100 1.51 14.44 19.13
CA GLU A 100 0.28 14.96 19.71
C GLU A 100 0.06 16.42 19.29
N SER A 101 1.10 17.24 19.31
CA SER A 101 1.01 18.63 18.89
C SER A 101 0.60 18.76 17.43
N ILE A 102 1.16 17.92 16.57
CA ILE A 102 0.86 17.93 15.14
C ILE A 102 -0.57 17.43 14.88
N GLU A 103 -1.01 16.41 15.61
CA GLU A 103 -2.40 15.92 15.50
C GLU A 103 -3.40 17.02 15.84
N THR A 104 -3.10 17.81 16.88
CA THR A 104 -3.94 18.95 17.28
C THR A 104 -4.00 19.99 16.17
N MET A 105 -2.86 20.29 15.53
CA MET A 105 -2.80 21.25 14.42
C MET A 105 -3.61 20.75 13.23
N ILE A 106 -3.50 19.48 12.89
CA ILE A 106 -4.24 18.89 11.78
C ILE A 106 -5.74 18.93 12.05
N HIS A 107 -6.15 18.58 13.26
CA HIS A 107 -7.56 18.64 13.67
C HIS A 107 -8.12 20.07 13.54
N SER A 108 -7.39 21.05 14.04
CA SER A 108 -7.81 22.45 13.96
C SER A 108 -7.93 22.93 12.50
N ALA A 109 -6.97 22.54 11.65
CA ALA A 109 -7.02 22.89 10.23
C ALA A 109 -8.22 22.26 9.54
N ALA A 110 -8.52 21.01 9.88
CA ALA A 110 -9.67 20.29 9.30
C ALA A 110 -10.99 20.95 9.70
N GLU A 111 -11.12 21.37 10.95
CA GLU A 111 -12.34 22.06 11.44
C GLU A 111 -12.52 23.41 10.72
N ILE A 112 -11.46 24.16 10.50
CA ILE A 112 -11.52 25.43 9.75
C ILE A 112 -12.00 25.17 8.32
N THR A 113 -11.46 24.14 7.67
CA THR A 113 -11.84 23.79 6.30
C THR A 113 -13.32 23.42 6.20
N LYS A 114 -13.84 22.68 7.19
CA LYS A 114 -15.26 22.32 7.22
C LYS A 114 -16.17 23.53 7.33
N LYS A 115 -15.75 24.55 8.08
CA LYS A 115 -16.55 25.77 8.27
C LYS A 115 -16.60 26.64 7.02
N GLU A 116 -15.62 26.52 6.13
CA GLU A 116 -15.53 27.28 4.88
C GLU A 116 -16.40 26.68 3.77
N LYS A 117 -16.90 25.47 3.95
CA LYS A 117 -17.78 24.81 2.97
C LYS A 117 -19.27 25.10 3.29
#